data_b7074db3983d9ac6743a1c0383277ad7
#
_entry.id   b7074db3983d9ac6743a1c0383277ad7
#
_cell.length_a   1.000
_cell.length_b   1.000
_cell.length_c   1.000
_cell.angle_alpha   90.00
_cell.angle_beta   90.00
_cell.angle_gamma   90.00
#
_symmetry.space_group_name_H-M   'P 1'
#
loop_
_entity.id
_entity.type
_entity.pdbx_description
1 polymer ?
#
loop_
_entity_poly.entity_id
_entity_poly.type
_entity_poly.pdbx_seq_one_letter_code
_entity_poly.pdbx_strand_id
1 'polypeptide(L)'
;KIEALKKSFPSSQLLTSGEDVGLPEGQMGNSEVGHLNIGAGRIVYQDLVKINKACRTGEIRMNETLRQAFTYAREKGVKVHFMGLLSDGGVHSLDSHLYALCDMTMEYGLKEVYIHGFGDGRDTDPKSGKGYMASLLKHLEKSNGRVASFVGRYYAMDRDKRWERIREAYDMLVHGRGTETGDILRAMQDSYDAGVTDEFMKPIVVTGADGLPLATITEGDVVIFINFRNDRARELTIVLTQQDMPEAGMKTIPLHYLTMTPYDDKFQGLHVIFPKENVDRTLGEILADAGRKQLRIAETEKYAHVTFFFSGGREKEFPGEERILVPSPKVATYDLQPEMSAYGVRDAVIRELGKKKYDFICLNFANGDMVGHTGIYEAILKAVRTVDECAGDVVKAATANGYEVIIISDHGNADYAINHDGSPNTAHSLNPVPLYLISKRFKSVRAGILADVAPTILTMMDIPVPPEMTGKSLV
;
A
#
# COMPACT_ATOMS: atom_id res chain seq x y z
N LYS A 1 8.43 -35.08 3.63
CA LYS A 1 8.90 -34.84 5.02
C LYS A 1 7.95 -33.90 5.76
N ILE A 2 7.50 -32.78 5.16
CA ILE A 2 6.56 -31.82 5.77
C ILE A 2 5.22 -32.48 6.12
N GLU A 3 4.67 -33.35 5.27
CA GLU A 3 3.45 -34.10 5.58
C GLU A 3 3.58 -35.00 6.83
N ALA A 4 4.75 -35.56 7.05
CA ALA A 4 5.03 -36.32 8.27
C ALA A 4 5.03 -35.40 9.51
N LEU A 5 5.50 -34.15 9.39
CA LEU A 5 5.44 -33.17 10.47
C LEU A 5 3.99 -32.84 10.86
N LYS A 6 3.09 -32.71 9.88
CA LYS A 6 1.65 -32.49 10.11
C LYS A 6 1.01 -33.58 10.97
N LYS A 7 1.48 -34.82 10.87
CA LYS A 7 0.98 -35.95 11.69
C LYS A 7 1.52 -35.95 13.12
N SER A 8 2.68 -35.31 13.34
CA SER A 8 3.43 -35.39 14.61
C SER A 8 3.39 -34.11 15.43
N PHE A 9 3.08 -32.98 14.83
CA PHE A 9 3.15 -31.67 15.44
C PHE A 9 1.90 -30.83 15.16
N PRO A 10 1.57 -29.86 16.02
CA PRO A 10 0.48 -28.94 15.79
C PRO A 10 0.60 -28.21 14.45
N SER A 11 -0.50 -28.09 13.75
CA SER A 11 -0.56 -27.35 12.48
C SER A 11 -1.86 -26.57 12.37
N SER A 12 -1.81 -25.47 11.63
CA SER A 12 -2.93 -24.59 11.35
C SER A 12 -2.72 -23.87 10.00
N GLN A 13 -3.38 -22.76 9.79
CA GLN A 13 -3.29 -21.95 8.58
C GLN A 13 -3.18 -20.46 8.90
N LEU A 14 -2.55 -19.71 8.01
CA LEU A 14 -2.48 -18.25 8.05
C LEU A 14 -3.14 -17.65 6.80
N LEU A 15 -3.88 -16.56 6.98
CA LEU A 15 -4.37 -15.73 5.88
C LEU A 15 -3.25 -14.79 5.44
N THR A 16 -3.07 -14.68 4.11
CA THR A 16 -1.92 -13.98 3.52
C THR A 16 -2.31 -13.06 2.37
N SER A 17 -3.58 -12.68 2.25
CA SER A 17 -4.11 -11.88 1.16
C SER A 17 -5.08 -10.80 1.65
N GLY A 18 -5.39 -9.83 0.79
CA GLY A 18 -6.35 -8.79 1.08
C GLY A 18 -6.04 -7.98 2.36
N GLU A 19 -7.06 -7.55 3.07
CA GLU A 19 -6.91 -6.69 4.26
C GLU A 19 -6.13 -7.38 5.40
N ASP A 20 -6.04 -8.70 5.43
CA ASP A 20 -5.25 -9.44 6.43
C ASP A 20 -3.74 -9.19 6.34
N VAL A 21 -3.29 -8.64 5.23
CA VAL A 21 -1.90 -8.22 5.02
C VAL A 21 -1.78 -6.75 4.60
N GLY A 22 -2.86 -5.98 4.71
CA GLY A 22 -2.88 -4.54 4.40
C GLY A 22 -3.02 -4.20 2.93
N LEU A 23 -3.47 -5.15 2.10
CA LEU A 23 -3.79 -4.99 0.69
C LEU A 23 -5.30 -4.80 0.48
N PRO A 24 -5.76 -4.30 -0.68
CA PRO A 24 -7.17 -4.28 -1.03
C PRO A 24 -7.80 -5.68 -0.96
N GLU A 25 -9.10 -5.74 -0.63
CA GLU A 25 -9.86 -6.99 -0.62
C GLU A 25 -9.75 -7.71 -1.98
N GLY A 26 -9.56 -9.03 -1.94
CA GLY A 26 -9.38 -9.86 -3.14
C GLY A 26 -8.00 -9.74 -3.82
N GLN A 27 -7.09 -8.93 -3.33
CA GLN A 27 -5.72 -8.86 -3.82
C GLN A 27 -4.86 -9.94 -3.18
N MET A 28 -4.14 -10.70 -4.01
CA MET A 28 -3.18 -11.73 -3.58
C MET A 28 -2.01 -11.10 -2.83
N GLY A 29 -1.53 -11.78 -1.78
CA GLY A 29 -0.32 -11.42 -1.08
C GLY A 29 0.93 -11.50 -1.97
N ASN A 30 2.02 -10.94 -1.48
CA ASN A 30 3.34 -11.02 -2.11
C ASN A 30 4.43 -11.05 -1.04
N SER A 31 5.66 -11.39 -1.44
CA SER A 31 6.75 -11.57 -0.48
C SER A 31 7.16 -10.29 0.26
N GLU A 32 7.05 -9.12 -0.38
CA GLU A 32 7.38 -7.83 0.27
C GLU A 32 6.43 -7.56 1.43
N VAL A 33 5.14 -7.57 1.13
CA VAL A 33 4.08 -7.33 2.12
C VAL A 33 4.06 -8.45 3.17
N GLY A 34 4.22 -9.71 2.76
CA GLY A 34 4.23 -10.85 3.67
C GLY A 34 5.35 -10.75 4.72
N HIS A 35 6.61 -10.56 4.29
CA HIS A 35 7.75 -10.44 5.21
C HIS A 35 7.67 -9.18 6.07
N LEU A 36 7.13 -8.08 5.53
CA LEU A 36 6.90 -6.85 6.28
C LEU A 36 5.93 -7.09 7.44
N ASN A 37 4.80 -7.73 7.19
CA ASN A 37 3.81 -8.04 8.24
C ASN A 37 4.35 -9.03 9.27
N ILE A 38 5.07 -10.08 8.83
CA ILE A 38 5.72 -11.05 9.72
C ILE A 38 6.68 -10.34 10.67
N GLY A 39 7.56 -9.48 10.15
CA GLY A 39 8.57 -8.78 10.95
C GLY A 39 7.98 -7.68 11.83
N ALA A 40 6.96 -6.98 11.36
CA ALA A 40 6.30 -5.89 12.08
C ALA A 40 5.39 -6.38 13.22
N GLY A 41 4.92 -7.62 13.20
CA GLY A 41 3.96 -8.14 14.18
C GLY A 41 2.62 -7.39 14.19
N ARG A 42 2.31 -6.71 13.10
CA ARG A 42 1.06 -5.97 12.86
C ARG A 42 0.76 -5.88 11.38
N ILE A 43 -0.51 -5.63 11.04
CA ILE A 43 -0.87 -5.35 9.65
C ILE A 43 -0.32 -3.98 9.26
N VAL A 44 0.52 -3.95 8.23
CA VAL A 44 1.04 -2.70 7.63
C VAL A 44 0.18 -2.39 6.40
N TYR A 45 -0.77 -1.49 6.58
CA TYR A 45 -1.72 -1.13 5.54
C TYR A 45 -1.05 -0.28 4.44
N GLN A 46 -1.32 -0.61 3.17
CA GLN A 46 -1.07 0.31 2.07
C GLN A 46 -1.97 1.56 2.20
N ASP A 47 -1.51 2.69 1.67
CA ASP A 47 -2.20 3.98 1.80
C ASP A 47 -3.68 3.89 1.39
N LEU A 48 -3.97 3.28 0.25
CA LEU A 48 -5.35 3.08 -0.21
C LEU A 48 -6.22 2.36 0.83
N VAL A 49 -5.71 1.26 1.38
CA VAL A 49 -6.47 0.43 2.32
C VAL A 49 -6.64 1.14 3.66
N LYS A 50 -5.60 1.84 4.12
CA LYS A 50 -5.62 2.66 5.34
C LYS A 50 -6.69 3.75 5.23
N ILE A 51 -6.72 4.47 4.11
CA ILE A 51 -7.67 5.54 3.87
C ILE A 51 -9.10 4.98 3.72
N ASN A 52 -9.26 3.89 2.94
CA ASN A 52 -10.56 3.21 2.79
C ASN A 52 -11.13 2.78 4.14
N LYS A 53 -10.30 2.18 4.99
CA LYS A 53 -10.69 1.75 6.32
C LYS A 53 -11.11 2.96 7.17
N ALA A 54 -10.30 4.01 7.21
CA ALA A 54 -10.61 5.23 7.97
C ALA A 54 -11.93 5.89 7.52
N CYS A 55 -12.21 5.93 6.22
CA CYS A 55 -13.47 6.43 5.68
C CYS A 55 -14.65 5.52 6.05
N ARG A 56 -14.51 4.20 5.85
CA ARG A 56 -15.56 3.20 6.10
C ARG A 56 -15.95 3.11 7.58
N THR A 57 -14.97 3.15 8.48
CA THR A 57 -15.20 3.08 9.93
C THR A 57 -15.59 4.43 10.55
N GLY A 58 -15.42 5.52 9.82
CA GLY A 58 -15.59 6.88 10.32
C GLY A 58 -14.41 7.41 11.13
N GLU A 59 -13.31 6.66 11.26
CA GLU A 59 -12.07 7.09 11.94
C GLU A 59 -11.47 8.35 11.31
N ILE A 60 -11.73 8.61 10.02
CA ILE A 60 -11.29 9.84 9.34
C ILE A 60 -11.77 11.10 10.07
N ARG A 61 -12.90 11.06 10.75
CA ARG A 61 -13.45 12.17 11.57
C ARG A 61 -12.57 12.52 12.78
N MET A 62 -11.74 11.57 13.21
CA MET A 62 -10.79 11.77 14.32
C MET A 62 -9.43 12.25 13.85
N ASN A 63 -9.22 12.36 12.53
CA ASN A 63 -7.96 12.84 11.97
C ASN A 63 -7.69 14.29 12.38
N GLU A 64 -6.62 14.50 13.14
CA GLU A 64 -6.31 15.79 13.74
C GLU A 64 -5.97 16.87 12.69
N THR A 65 -5.28 16.50 11.61
CA THR A 65 -4.94 17.42 10.53
C THR A 65 -6.20 17.97 9.84
N LEU A 66 -7.18 17.11 9.57
CA LEU A 66 -8.46 17.53 8.99
C LEU A 66 -9.27 18.39 9.98
N ARG A 67 -9.30 17.99 11.25
CA ARG A 67 -10.02 18.75 12.30
C ARG A 67 -9.46 20.16 12.43
N GLN A 68 -8.14 20.32 12.45
CA GLN A 68 -7.47 21.63 12.50
C GLN A 68 -7.79 22.45 11.26
N ALA A 69 -7.72 21.88 10.05
CA ALA A 69 -8.04 22.56 8.81
C ALA A 69 -9.48 23.06 8.73
N PHE A 70 -10.45 22.23 9.11
CA PHE A 70 -11.87 22.62 9.09
C PHE A 70 -12.22 23.60 10.20
N THR A 71 -11.58 23.52 11.37
CA THR A 71 -11.69 24.52 12.42
C THR A 71 -11.13 25.87 11.94
N TYR A 72 -9.94 25.86 11.32
CA TYR A 72 -9.34 27.04 10.73
C TYR A 72 -10.29 27.70 9.69
N ALA A 73 -10.82 26.87 8.75
CA ALA A 73 -11.72 27.39 7.73
C ALA A 73 -12.96 28.06 8.33
N ARG A 74 -13.54 27.45 9.35
CA ARG A 74 -14.72 27.99 10.07
C ARG A 74 -14.39 29.29 10.79
N GLU A 75 -13.27 29.35 11.52
CA GLU A 75 -12.89 30.53 12.32
C GLU A 75 -12.47 31.71 11.47
N LYS A 76 -11.79 31.44 10.35
CA LYS A 76 -11.34 32.49 9.40
C LYS A 76 -12.38 32.88 8.37
N GLY A 77 -13.44 32.06 8.21
CA GLY A 77 -14.46 32.28 7.19
C GLY A 77 -13.93 32.14 5.75
N VAL A 78 -12.90 31.29 5.56
CA VAL A 78 -12.27 31.05 4.24
C VAL A 78 -12.88 29.83 3.55
N LYS A 79 -12.66 29.73 2.26
CA LYS A 79 -13.15 28.63 1.43
C LYS A 79 -12.37 27.34 1.70
N VAL A 80 -13.04 26.21 1.50
CA VAL A 80 -12.43 24.87 1.43
C VAL A 80 -12.55 24.35 0.01
N HIS A 81 -11.43 23.99 -0.59
CA HIS A 81 -11.35 23.42 -1.91
C HIS A 81 -10.86 21.99 -1.86
N PHE A 82 -11.67 21.06 -2.37
CA PHE A 82 -11.24 19.71 -2.69
C PHE A 82 -10.83 19.64 -4.14
N MET A 83 -9.66 19.12 -4.46
CA MET A 83 -9.23 18.90 -5.84
C MET A 83 -8.59 17.52 -6.01
N GLY A 84 -8.76 16.92 -7.16
CA GLY A 84 -8.16 15.63 -7.49
C GLY A 84 -8.96 14.77 -8.45
N LEU A 85 -8.43 13.59 -8.73
CA LEU A 85 -8.98 12.64 -9.68
C LEU A 85 -10.33 12.12 -9.17
N LEU A 86 -11.36 12.25 -9.99
CA LEU A 86 -12.73 11.85 -9.68
C LEU A 86 -13.08 10.55 -10.41
N SER A 87 -12.82 9.42 -9.78
CA SER A 87 -13.19 8.08 -10.25
C SER A 87 -13.16 7.06 -9.13
N ASP A 88 -13.61 5.85 -9.40
CA ASP A 88 -13.51 4.67 -8.54
C ASP A 88 -12.32 3.75 -8.92
N GLY A 89 -11.44 4.19 -9.81
CA GLY A 89 -10.31 3.39 -10.30
C GLY A 89 -9.29 2.97 -9.24
N GLY A 90 -9.21 3.70 -8.12
CA GLY A 90 -8.40 3.31 -6.96
C GLY A 90 -6.88 3.33 -7.17
N VAL A 91 -6.39 3.95 -8.26
CA VAL A 91 -4.96 4.04 -8.55
C VAL A 91 -4.33 5.30 -7.96
N HIS A 92 -4.99 6.44 -8.07
CA HIS A 92 -4.52 7.73 -7.58
C HIS A 92 -5.39 8.32 -6.48
N SER A 93 -6.70 8.05 -6.54
CA SER A 93 -7.73 8.53 -5.63
C SER A 93 -8.92 7.56 -5.64
N LEU A 94 -9.88 7.80 -4.74
CA LEU A 94 -11.22 7.22 -4.81
C LEU A 94 -12.26 8.30 -4.53
N ASP A 95 -13.37 8.30 -5.28
CA ASP A 95 -14.50 9.19 -5.09
C ASP A 95 -15.12 9.06 -3.69
N SER A 96 -15.15 7.86 -3.12
CA SER A 96 -15.63 7.60 -1.75
C SER A 96 -14.84 8.35 -0.67
N HIS A 97 -13.54 8.62 -0.90
CA HIS A 97 -12.75 9.46 0.01
C HIS A 97 -13.23 10.92 -0.04
N LEU A 98 -13.52 11.44 -1.24
CA LEU A 98 -14.09 12.77 -1.40
C LEU A 98 -15.45 12.88 -0.71
N TYR A 99 -16.31 11.86 -0.87
CA TYR A 99 -17.61 11.84 -0.21
C TYR A 99 -17.49 11.93 1.31
N ALA A 100 -16.61 11.15 1.92
CA ALA A 100 -16.34 11.20 3.36
C ALA A 100 -15.84 12.58 3.82
N LEU A 101 -14.99 13.24 3.03
CA LEU A 101 -14.50 14.59 3.33
C LEU A 101 -15.61 15.64 3.21
N CYS A 102 -16.48 15.55 2.19
CA CYS A 102 -17.64 16.41 2.04
C CYS A 102 -18.60 16.29 3.25
N ASP A 103 -18.89 15.06 3.70
CA ASP A 103 -19.70 14.79 4.86
C ASP A 103 -19.11 15.43 6.14
N MET A 104 -17.79 15.36 6.31
CA MET A 104 -17.12 16.05 7.43
C MET A 104 -17.32 17.56 7.39
N THR A 105 -17.21 18.20 6.21
CA THR A 105 -17.41 19.66 6.11
C THR A 105 -18.82 20.10 6.50
N MET A 106 -19.81 19.25 6.27
CA MET A 106 -21.20 19.47 6.72
C MET A 106 -21.27 19.44 8.25
N GLU A 107 -20.64 18.47 8.90
CA GLU A 107 -20.60 18.35 10.36
C GLU A 107 -19.93 19.58 11.02
N TYR A 108 -18.96 20.20 10.34
CA TYR A 108 -18.30 21.45 10.79
C TYR A 108 -19.10 22.73 10.48
N GLY A 109 -20.22 22.61 9.74
CA GLY A 109 -21.06 23.74 9.36
C GLY A 109 -20.40 24.69 8.37
N LEU A 110 -19.44 24.21 7.57
CA LEU A 110 -18.76 25.01 6.56
C LEU A 110 -19.70 25.32 5.40
N LYS A 111 -19.73 26.58 4.94
CA LYS A 111 -20.65 27.04 3.90
C LYS A 111 -19.99 27.15 2.53
N GLU A 112 -18.72 27.50 2.51
CA GLU A 112 -17.94 27.77 1.30
C GLU A 112 -17.04 26.56 0.99
N VAL A 113 -17.64 25.48 0.48
CA VAL A 113 -16.95 24.23 0.12
C VAL A 113 -17.09 23.98 -1.37
N TYR A 114 -15.96 23.81 -2.06
CA TYR A 114 -15.89 23.71 -3.50
C TYR A 114 -15.07 22.50 -3.97
N ILE A 115 -15.47 21.91 -5.10
CA ILE A 115 -14.86 20.72 -5.66
C ILE A 115 -14.35 21.02 -7.07
N HIS A 116 -13.09 20.70 -7.31
CA HIS A 116 -12.42 20.77 -8.59
C HIS A 116 -12.06 19.34 -9.04
N GLY A 117 -12.90 18.73 -9.85
CA GLY A 117 -12.72 17.35 -10.31
C GLY A 117 -11.71 17.25 -11.43
N PHE A 118 -10.88 16.18 -11.39
CA PHE A 118 -10.01 15.82 -12.52
C PHE A 118 -10.56 14.57 -13.20
N GLY A 119 -10.67 14.58 -14.53
CA GLY A 119 -11.18 13.47 -15.31
C GLY A 119 -10.15 12.36 -15.45
N ASP A 120 -10.57 11.11 -15.26
CA ASP A 120 -9.70 9.94 -15.36
C ASP A 120 -9.55 9.43 -16.80
N GLY A 121 -10.39 8.54 -17.23
CA GLY A 121 -10.38 7.97 -18.58
C GLY A 121 -9.14 7.15 -18.94
N ARG A 122 -8.27 6.86 -17.98
CA ARG A 122 -7.04 6.08 -18.14
C ARG A 122 -7.03 4.83 -17.24
N ASP A 123 -7.39 5.01 -15.97
CA ASP A 123 -7.52 3.92 -14.99
C ASP A 123 -8.98 3.43 -14.92
N THR A 124 -9.88 4.11 -15.65
CA THR A 124 -11.29 3.78 -15.84
C THR A 124 -11.67 3.98 -17.32
N ASP A 125 -12.92 3.60 -17.68
CA ASP A 125 -13.42 3.79 -19.05
C ASP A 125 -13.30 5.25 -19.50
N PRO A 126 -12.87 5.53 -20.75
CA PRO A 126 -12.60 6.88 -21.23
C PRO A 126 -13.78 7.87 -21.21
N LYS A 127 -15.00 7.39 -21.04
CA LYS A 127 -16.23 8.21 -20.99
C LYS A 127 -17.05 7.99 -19.72
N SER A 128 -16.44 7.45 -18.66
CA SER A 128 -17.12 7.19 -17.38
C SER A 128 -17.21 8.40 -16.45
N GLY A 129 -16.40 9.44 -16.68
CA GLY A 129 -16.28 10.62 -15.80
C GLY A 129 -17.59 11.36 -15.57
N LYS A 130 -18.46 11.45 -16.60
CA LYS A 130 -19.81 12.03 -16.45
C LYS A 130 -20.65 11.24 -15.44
N GLY A 131 -20.51 9.91 -15.39
CA GLY A 131 -21.18 9.05 -14.42
C GLY A 131 -20.70 9.31 -13.00
N TYR A 132 -19.38 9.44 -12.79
CA TYR A 132 -18.80 9.81 -11.49
C TYR A 132 -19.23 11.20 -11.05
N MET A 133 -19.25 12.18 -11.96
CA MET A 133 -19.75 13.52 -11.69
C MET A 133 -21.23 13.51 -11.28
N ALA A 134 -22.07 12.75 -11.98
CA ALA A 134 -23.48 12.60 -11.62
C ALA A 134 -23.67 11.96 -10.24
N SER A 135 -22.84 10.95 -9.90
CA SER A 135 -22.85 10.31 -8.58
C SER A 135 -22.41 11.27 -7.49
N LEU A 136 -21.38 12.08 -7.74
CA LEU A 136 -20.95 13.13 -6.83
C LEU A 136 -22.07 14.15 -6.60
N LEU A 137 -22.67 14.69 -7.64
CA LEU A 137 -23.78 15.66 -7.50
C LEU A 137 -24.93 15.09 -6.69
N LYS A 138 -25.31 13.83 -6.91
CA LYS A 138 -26.32 13.13 -6.13
C LYS A 138 -25.92 12.97 -4.67
N HIS A 139 -24.64 12.70 -4.35
CA HIS A 139 -24.16 12.64 -2.98
C HIS A 139 -24.27 14.01 -2.30
N LEU A 140 -23.91 15.09 -3.00
CA LEU A 140 -23.93 16.45 -2.48
C LEU A 140 -25.36 16.97 -2.16
N GLU A 141 -26.43 16.37 -2.69
CA GLU A 141 -27.80 16.67 -2.29
C GLU A 141 -28.06 16.41 -0.80
N LYS A 142 -27.29 15.50 -0.18
CA LYS A 142 -27.42 15.08 1.24
C LYS A 142 -26.18 15.39 2.06
N SER A 143 -25.19 16.00 1.45
CA SER A 143 -23.89 16.31 2.04
C SER A 143 -23.57 17.79 1.85
N ASN A 144 -22.30 18.15 1.69
CA ASN A 144 -21.87 19.52 1.56
C ASN A 144 -20.86 19.68 0.42
N GLY A 145 -20.90 20.84 -0.23
CA GLY A 145 -19.99 21.20 -1.31
C GLY A 145 -20.71 21.51 -2.61
N ARG A 146 -20.01 22.21 -3.48
CA ARG A 146 -20.45 22.59 -4.82
C ARG A 146 -19.34 22.32 -5.82
N VAL A 147 -19.65 21.70 -6.95
CA VAL A 147 -18.67 21.51 -8.03
C VAL A 147 -18.40 22.87 -8.68
N ALA A 148 -17.14 23.30 -8.64
CA ALA A 148 -16.69 24.59 -9.18
C ALA A 148 -16.02 24.45 -10.54
N SER A 149 -15.32 23.34 -10.80
CA SER A 149 -14.63 23.13 -12.08
C SER A 149 -14.30 21.66 -12.35
N PHE A 150 -13.96 21.37 -13.59
CA PHE A 150 -13.52 20.06 -14.06
C PHE A 150 -12.47 20.19 -15.17
N VAL A 151 -11.46 19.31 -15.18
CA VAL A 151 -10.43 19.25 -16.23
C VAL A 151 -9.86 17.84 -16.34
N GLY A 152 -9.49 17.40 -17.51
CA GLY A 152 -8.86 16.09 -17.70
C GLY A 152 -7.49 15.98 -17.02
N ARG A 153 -7.17 14.76 -16.54
CA ARG A 153 -5.90 14.47 -15.87
C ARG A 153 -4.66 14.74 -16.72
N TYR A 154 -4.80 14.76 -18.04
CA TYR A 154 -3.74 15.13 -18.98
C TYR A 154 -3.14 16.51 -18.65
N TYR A 155 -3.96 17.43 -18.14
CA TYR A 155 -3.58 18.78 -17.74
C TYR A 155 -3.20 18.86 -16.26
N ALA A 156 -4.06 18.35 -15.37
CA ALA A 156 -3.90 18.53 -13.93
C ALA A 156 -2.91 17.55 -13.26
N MET A 157 -2.56 16.48 -13.96
CA MET A 157 -1.80 15.37 -13.38
C MET A 157 -0.61 14.96 -14.26
N ASP A 158 0.06 15.94 -14.88
CA ASP A 158 1.34 15.70 -15.54
C ASP A 158 2.42 15.30 -14.55
N ARG A 159 3.47 14.59 -15.00
CA ARG A 159 4.64 14.21 -14.20
C ARG A 159 5.95 14.33 -14.99
N ASP A 160 5.87 14.91 -16.19
CA ASP A 160 6.97 14.98 -17.14
C ASP A 160 7.44 16.43 -17.34
N LYS A 161 7.09 17.33 -16.38
CA LYS A 161 7.41 18.77 -16.38
C LYS A 161 6.89 19.53 -17.59
N ARG A 162 5.72 19.11 -18.07
CA ARG A 162 5.00 19.78 -19.15
C ARG A 162 4.19 20.94 -18.55
N TRP A 163 4.88 22.00 -18.15
CA TRP A 163 4.29 23.13 -17.43
C TRP A 163 3.18 23.83 -18.20
N GLU A 164 3.18 23.76 -19.53
CA GLU A 164 2.10 24.24 -20.38
C GLU A 164 0.77 23.49 -20.13
N ARG A 165 0.83 22.22 -19.73
CA ARG A 165 -0.37 21.44 -19.34
C ARG A 165 -0.84 21.82 -17.95
N ILE A 166 0.07 21.85 -17.01
CA ILE A 166 -0.22 22.23 -15.61
C ILE A 166 -0.81 23.64 -15.55
N ARG A 167 -0.37 24.54 -16.40
CA ARG A 167 -0.90 25.89 -16.49
C ARG A 167 -2.40 25.92 -16.82
N GLU A 168 -2.90 25.07 -17.71
CA GLU A 168 -4.33 24.98 -18.01
C GLU A 168 -5.15 24.69 -16.75
N ALA A 169 -4.70 23.73 -15.92
CA ALA A 169 -5.34 23.41 -14.65
C ALA A 169 -5.15 24.55 -13.61
N TYR A 170 -3.96 25.13 -13.53
CA TYR A 170 -3.68 26.26 -12.66
C TYR A 170 -4.56 27.47 -12.97
N ASP A 171 -4.67 27.85 -14.26
CA ASP A 171 -5.50 28.98 -14.71
C ASP A 171 -6.99 28.73 -14.40
N MET A 172 -7.45 27.50 -14.51
CA MET A 172 -8.81 27.11 -14.10
C MET A 172 -9.02 27.29 -12.59
N LEU A 173 -8.10 26.77 -11.78
CA LEU A 173 -8.22 26.77 -10.32
C LEU A 173 -8.09 28.15 -9.71
N VAL A 174 -7.15 28.96 -10.22
CA VAL A 174 -6.76 30.26 -9.63
C VAL A 174 -7.45 31.44 -10.31
N HIS A 175 -7.64 31.36 -11.63
CA HIS A 175 -8.18 32.48 -12.43
C HIS A 175 -9.58 32.22 -12.97
N GLY A 176 -10.14 31.02 -12.73
CA GLY A 176 -11.47 30.66 -13.25
C GLY A 176 -11.54 30.62 -14.77
N ARG A 177 -10.45 30.28 -15.45
CA ARG A 177 -10.38 30.24 -16.90
C ARG A 177 -10.76 28.85 -17.42
N GLY A 178 -11.71 28.81 -18.36
CA GLY A 178 -12.17 27.56 -18.97
C GLY A 178 -13.46 27.78 -19.76
N THR A 179 -14.06 26.69 -20.22
CA THR A 179 -15.40 26.73 -20.82
C THR A 179 -16.40 26.97 -19.69
N GLU A 180 -17.08 28.11 -19.73
CA GLU A 180 -18.07 28.47 -18.72
C GLU A 180 -19.37 27.67 -18.91
N THR A 181 -19.96 27.22 -17.81
CA THR A 181 -21.22 26.47 -17.82
C THR A 181 -22.03 26.66 -16.56
N GLY A 182 -23.33 26.63 -16.67
CA GLY A 182 -24.25 26.45 -15.52
C GLY A 182 -24.61 24.97 -15.28
N ASP A 183 -24.23 24.05 -16.19
CA ASP A 183 -24.52 22.61 -16.13
C ASP A 183 -23.29 21.80 -16.53
N ILE A 184 -22.59 21.30 -15.51
CA ILE A 184 -21.35 20.54 -15.69
C ILE A 184 -21.56 19.24 -16.48
N LEU A 185 -22.69 18.55 -16.25
CA LEU A 185 -22.98 17.28 -16.95
C LEU A 185 -23.23 17.51 -18.43
N ARG A 186 -23.84 18.63 -18.79
CA ARG A 186 -24.06 19.03 -20.16
C ARG A 186 -22.72 19.37 -20.82
N ALA A 187 -21.87 20.16 -20.20
CA ALA A 187 -20.58 20.52 -20.75
C ALA A 187 -19.67 19.29 -20.97
N MET A 188 -19.71 18.31 -20.05
CA MET A 188 -19.00 17.04 -20.22
C MET A 188 -19.56 16.24 -21.42
N GLN A 189 -20.87 16.21 -21.60
CA GLN A 189 -21.49 15.55 -22.75
C GLN A 189 -21.09 16.22 -24.10
N ASP A 190 -21.11 17.54 -24.13
CA ASP A 190 -20.70 18.30 -25.32
C ASP A 190 -19.22 18.00 -25.69
N SER A 191 -18.36 17.78 -24.67
CA SER A 191 -16.99 17.34 -24.88
C SER A 191 -16.90 15.94 -25.50
N TYR A 192 -17.70 14.99 -25.02
CA TYR A 192 -17.77 13.64 -25.61
C TYR A 192 -18.30 13.66 -27.03
N ASP A 193 -19.30 14.50 -27.31
CA ASP A 193 -19.89 14.67 -28.64
C ASP A 193 -18.88 15.27 -29.62
N ALA A 194 -17.96 16.09 -29.14
CA ALA A 194 -16.79 16.60 -29.85
C ALA A 194 -15.62 15.60 -29.96
N GLY A 195 -15.77 14.37 -29.46
CA GLY A 195 -14.74 13.33 -29.54
C GLY A 195 -13.64 13.44 -28.46
N VAL A 196 -13.80 14.31 -27.47
CA VAL A 196 -12.84 14.49 -26.37
C VAL A 196 -13.30 13.71 -25.16
N THR A 197 -12.44 12.79 -24.67
CA THR A 197 -12.72 11.91 -23.53
C THR A 197 -12.22 12.50 -22.22
N ASP A 198 -12.53 11.86 -21.09
CA ASP A 198 -12.26 12.33 -19.73
C ASP A 198 -10.81 12.79 -19.52
N GLU A 199 -9.85 12.00 -19.97
CA GLU A 199 -8.41 12.29 -19.79
C GLU A 199 -8.01 13.62 -20.41
N PHE A 200 -8.63 13.98 -21.54
CA PHE A 200 -8.24 15.13 -22.38
C PHE A 200 -9.22 16.30 -22.32
N MET A 201 -10.24 16.24 -21.46
CA MET A 201 -11.17 17.36 -21.33
C MET A 201 -10.46 18.65 -20.97
N LYS A 202 -10.72 19.68 -21.74
CA LYS A 202 -10.27 21.04 -21.46
C LYS A 202 -10.94 21.57 -20.19
N PRO A 203 -10.35 22.60 -19.54
CA PRO A 203 -10.94 23.22 -18.36
C PRO A 203 -12.40 23.64 -18.58
N ILE A 204 -13.27 23.19 -17.68
CA ILE A 204 -14.66 23.56 -17.57
C ILE A 204 -14.86 24.26 -16.24
N VAL A 205 -15.46 25.44 -16.23
CA VAL A 205 -15.70 26.27 -15.06
C VAL A 205 -17.21 26.45 -14.86
N VAL A 206 -17.67 26.08 -13.67
CA VAL A 206 -19.08 26.30 -13.31
C VAL A 206 -19.25 27.74 -12.84
N THR A 207 -20.25 28.41 -13.41
CA THR A 207 -20.59 29.81 -13.11
C THR A 207 -21.83 29.93 -12.25
N GLY A 208 -21.84 30.96 -11.41
CA GLY A 208 -23.02 31.37 -10.66
C GLY A 208 -24.09 32.06 -11.53
N ALA A 209 -25.19 32.46 -10.92
CA ALA A 209 -26.24 33.20 -11.59
C ALA A 209 -25.79 34.61 -12.08
N ASP A 210 -24.70 35.10 -11.55
CA ASP A 210 -24.04 36.34 -11.96
C ASP A 210 -23.08 36.20 -13.14
N GLY A 211 -22.93 34.97 -13.66
CA GLY A 211 -22.02 34.65 -14.76
C GLY A 211 -20.53 34.60 -14.37
N LEU A 212 -20.21 34.74 -13.08
CA LEU A 212 -18.83 34.62 -12.59
C LEU A 212 -18.50 33.18 -12.18
N PRO A 213 -17.20 32.78 -12.19
CA PRO A 213 -16.80 31.48 -11.66
C PRO A 213 -17.32 31.28 -10.25
N LEU A 214 -17.90 30.10 -9.99
CA LEU A 214 -18.50 29.77 -8.68
C LEU A 214 -17.49 29.87 -7.54
N ALA A 215 -16.24 29.46 -7.78
CA ALA A 215 -15.13 29.70 -6.88
C ALA A 215 -13.78 29.55 -7.58
N THR A 216 -12.80 30.31 -7.09
CA THR A 216 -11.37 30.18 -7.41
C THR A 216 -10.58 30.09 -6.12
N ILE A 217 -9.40 29.48 -6.17
CA ILE A 217 -8.48 29.37 -5.06
C ILE A 217 -7.81 30.72 -4.82
N THR A 218 -7.91 31.24 -3.60
CA THR A 218 -7.33 32.54 -3.20
C THR A 218 -6.52 32.41 -1.91
N GLU A 219 -5.70 33.41 -1.62
CA GLU A 219 -4.87 33.46 -0.42
C GLU A 219 -5.67 33.17 0.85
N GLY A 220 -5.13 32.33 1.72
CA GLY A 220 -5.71 31.93 2.99
C GLY A 220 -6.70 30.78 2.90
N ASP A 221 -7.13 30.35 1.71
CA ASP A 221 -8.06 29.24 1.54
C ASP A 221 -7.44 27.90 2.01
N VAL A 222 -8.31 27.00 2.43
CA VAL A 222 -7.97 25.59 2.67
C VAL A 222 -8.07 24.83 1.38
N VAL A 223 -7.00 24.14 0.97
CA VAL A 223 -6.98 23.29 -0.22
C VAL A 223 -6.59 21.88 0.18
N ILE A 224 -7.41 20.90 -0.19
CA ILE A 224 -7.15 19.48 0.06
C ILE A 224 -7.03 18.75 -1.27
N PHE A 225 -5.84 18.23 -1.56
CA PHE A 225 -5.60 17.38 -2.73
C PHE A 225 -5.92 15.94 -2.35
N ILE A 226 -6.98 15.38 -2.89
CA ILE A 226 -7.53 14.06 -2.49
C ILE A 226 -6.77 12.86 -3.04
N ASN A 227 -5.79 13.06 -3.92
CA ASN A 227 -4.97 11.96 -4.43
C ASN A 227 -4.06 11.41 -3.32
N PHE A 228 -4.09 10.08 -3.11
CA PHE A 228 -3.16 9.41 -2.19
C PHE A 228 -1.87 8.96 -2.87
N ARG A 229 -1.86 8.75 -4.20
CA ARG A 229 -0.64 8.49 -4.96
C ARG A 229 0.00 9.81 -5.40
N ASN A 230 1.29 9.97 -5.09
CA ASN A 230 1.99 11.24 -5.12
C ASN A 230 2.56 11.65 -6.47
N ASP A 231 2.95 10.69 -7.35
CA ASP A 231 3.77 10.95 -8.54
C ASP A 231 3.18 12.00 -9.51
N ARG A 232 1.86 12.00 -9.68
CA ARG A 232 1.15 12.94 -10.57
C ARG A 232 0.49 14.13 -9.86
N ALA A 233 0.57 14.18 -8.53
CA ALA A 233 0.06 15.31 -7.76
C ALA A 233 1.15 16.37 -7.46
N ARG A 234 2.42 16.02 -7.65
CA ARG A 234 3.57 16.88 -7.30
C ARG A 234 3.59 18.19 -8.07
N GLU A 235 3.44 18.16 -9.38
CA GLU A 235 3.65 19.35 -10.23
C GLU A 235 2.63 20.44 -9.93
N LEU A 236 1.35 20.09 -9.82
CA LEU A 236 0.32 21.07 -9.45
C LEU A 236 0.53 21.59 -8.01
N THR A 237 0.99 20.74 -7.08
CA THR A 237 1.35 21.16 -5.73
C THR A 237 2.55 22.14 -5.75
N ILE A 238 3.56 21.89 -6.58
CA ILE A 238 4.73 22.78 -6.71
C ILE A 238 4.28 24.17 -7.11
N VAL A 239 3.52 24.32 -8.17
CA VAL A 239 3.14 25.63 -8.70
C VAL A 239 2.14 26.38 -7.82
N LEU A 240 1.37 25.67 -7.00
CA LEU A 240 0.45 26.31 -6.06
C LEU A 240 1.15 26.76 -4.76
N THR A 241 2.22 26.03 -4.31
CA THR A 241 2.72 26.20 -2.94
C THR A 241 4.23 26.28 -2.77
N GLN A 242 5.04 25.76 -3.71
CA GLN A 242 6.48 25.58 -3.48
C GLN A 242 7.36 26.53 -4.31
N GLN A 243 7.01 26.78 -5.56
CA GLN A 243 7.89 27.50 -6.47
C GLN A 243 7.10 28.35 -7.46
N ASP A 244 7.43 29.62 -7.50
CA ASP A 244 6.96 30.52 -8.56
C ASP A 244 7.56 30.11 -9.91
N MET A 245 6.73 30.12 -10.94
CA MET A 245 7.13 29.83 -12.32
C MET A 245 6.69 30.97 -13.25
N PRO A 246 7.37 32.12 -13.19
CA PRO A 246 6.96 33.31 -13.95
C PRO A 246 7.01 33.08 -15.47
N GLU A 247 7.94 32.28 -15.97
CA GLU A 247 8.05 31.94 -17.39
C GLU A 247 6.83 31.15 -17.89
N ALA A 248 6.22 30.33 -17.00
CA ALA A 248 4.98 29.61 -17.27
C ALA A 248 3.72 30.40 -16.82
N GLY A 249 3.89 31.62 -16.28
CA GLY A 249 2.80 32.47 -15.81
C GLY A 249 2.09 31.96 -14.57
N MET A 250 2.76 31.17 -13.71
CA MET A 250 2.22 30.61 -12.48
C MET A 250 2.98 31.16 -11.26
N LYS A 251 2.25 31.43 -10.18
CA LYS A 251 2.77 31.94 -8.93
C LYS A 251 2.17 31.20 -7.75
N THR A 252 2.97 30.93 -6.74
CA THR A 252 2.54 30.33 -5.49
C THR A 252 1.55 31.23 -4.74
N ILE A 253 0.66 30.61 -4.00
CA ILE A 253 -0.37 31.29 -3.20
C ILE A 253 -0.21 30.80 -1.74
N PRO A 254 -0.19 31.70 -0.75
CA PRO A 254 -0.22 31.32 0.66
C PRO A 254 -1.54 30.59 0.97
N LEU A 255 -1.48 29.30 1.18
CA LEU A 255 -2.64 28.42 1.38
C LEU A 255 -2.48 27.59 2.65
N HIS A 256 -3.59 27.22 3.26
CA HIS A 256 -3.64 26.12 4.19
C HIS A 256 -3.82 24.81 3.38
N TYR A 257 -2.69 24.25 2.92
CA TYR A 257 -2.68 23.18 1.91
C TYR A 257 -2.46 21.81 2.53
N LEU A 258 -3.36 20.88 2.22
CA LEU A 258 -3.31 19.51 2.73
C LEU A 258 -3.14 18.52 1.57
N THR A 259 -2.39 17.47 1.83
CA THR A 259 -2.25 16.30 0.95
C THR A 259 -2.71 15.04 1.66
N MET A 260 -3.29 14.10 0.93
CA MET A 260 -3.72 12.82 1.53
C MET A 260 -2.54 12.04 2.10
N THR A 261 -1.43 11.99 1.39
CA THR A 261 -0.16 11.33 1.74
C THR A 261 1.00 12.27 1.51
N PRO A 262 2.23 11.97 1.98
CA PRO A 262 3.41 12.77 1.65
C PRO A 262 3.70 12.72 0.14
N TYR A 263 3.76 13.90 -0.52
CA TYR A 263 4.04 13.97 -1.95
C TYR A 263 5.52 14.09 -2.26
N ASP A 264 6.27 14.80 -1.43
CA ASP A 264 7.72 14.91 -1.50
C ASP A 264 8.25 15.35 -0.13
N ASP A 265 9.34 14.73 0.33
CA ASP A 265 9.95 15.04 1.64
C ASP A 265 10.58 16.45 1.69
N LYS A 266 10.77 17.07 0.52
CA LYS A 266 11.33 18.43 0.39
C LYS A 266 10.28 19.52 0.44
N PHE A 267 9.00 19.19 0.32
CA PHE A 267 7.94 20.19 0.33
C PHE A 267 7.79 20.83 1.70
N GLN A 268 7.61 22.14 1.73
CA GLN A 268 7.50 22.93 2.95
C GLN A 268 6.09 23.50 3.13
N GLY A 269 5.67 23.65 4.39
CA GLY A 269 4.40 24.30 4.72
C GLY A 269 3.15 23.53 4.36
N LEU A 270 3.27 22.22 4.06
CA LEU A 270 2.13 21.35 3.77
C LEU A 270 1.71 20.56 5.01
N HIS A 271 0.41 20.24 5.06
CA HIS A 271 -0.16 19.37 6.09
C HIS A 271 -0.51 18.03 5.47
N VAL A 272 -0.03 16.93 6.06
CA VAL A 272 -0.29 15.57 5.55
C VAL A 272 -1.37 14.92 6.39
N ILE A 273 -2.45 14.43 5.74
CA ILE A 273 -3.59 13.80 6.43
C ILE A 273 -3.22 12.39 6.91
N PHE A 274 -2.58 11.60 6.05
CA PHE A 274 -2.08 10.27 6.38
C PHE A 274 -0.55 10.24 6.20
N PRO A 275 0.22 10.59 7.23
CA PRO A 275 1.68 10.57 7.17
C PRO A 275 2.18 9.14 7.00
N LYS A 276 3.37 9.02 6.40
CA LYS A 276 4.07 7.73 6.31
C LYS A 276 4.41 7.27 7.72
N GLU A 277 3.97 6.09 8.07
CA GLU A 277 4.34 5.45 9.33
C GLU A 277 5.66 4.73 9.17
N ASN A 278 6.59 4.98 10.08
CA ASN A 278 7.76 4.13 10.22
C ASN A 278 7.31 2.78 10.77
N VAL A 279 7.84 1.72 10.18
CA VAL A 279 7.59 0.38 10.69
C VAL A 279 8.69 0.04 11.71
N ASP A 280 8.66 0.78 12.84
CA ASP A 280 9.56 0.56 13.97
C ASP A 280 9.06 -0.57 14.87
N ARG A 281 9.84 -0.96 15.84
CA ARG A 281 9.54 -2.02 16.81
C ARG A 281 9.25 -3.38 16.14
N THR A 282 10.03 -3.68 15.09
CA THR A 282 9.98 -4.97 14.40
C THR A 282 10.60 -6.08 15.27
N LEU A 283 10.33 -7.34 14.93
CA LEU A 283 10.90 -8.49 15.65
C LEU A 283 12.42 -8.39 15.77
N GLY A 284 13.11 -7.98 14.71
CA GLY A 284 14.57 -7.82 14.73
C GLY A 284 15.05 -6.80 15.75
N GLU A 285 14.35 -5.68 15.90
CA GLU A 285 14.64 -4.64 16.88
C GLU A 285 14.39 -5.13 18.31
N ILE A 286 13.24 -5.78 18.55
CA ILE A 286 12.89 -6.32 19.88
C ILE A 286 13.90 -7.38 20.33
N LEU A 287 14.33 -8.25 19.42
CA LEU A 287 15.37 -9.25 19.72
C LEU A 287 16.70 -8.59 20.06
N ALA A 288 17.10 -7.53 19.35
CA ALA A 288 18.30 -6.76 19.62
C ALA A 288 18.24 -6.07 20.99
N ASP A 289 17.12 -5.42 21.32
CA ASP A 289 16.89 -4.80 22.64
C ASP A 289 16.94 -5.81 23.78
N ALA A 290 16.48 -7.04 23.53
CA ALA A 290 16.58 -8.15 24.48
C ALA A 290 17.97 -8.83 24.52
N GLY A 291 18.97 -8.28 23.79
CA GLY A 291 20.33 -8.83 23.70
C GLY A 291 20.42 -10.18 22.99
N ARG A 292 19.42 -10.53 22.17
CA ARG A 292 19.37 -11.81 21.45
C ARG A 292 20.13 -11.74 20.13
N LYS A 293 20.84 -12.82 19.82
CA LYS A 293 21.57 -12.96 18.55
C LYS A 293 20.64 -13.55 17.47
N GLN A 294 20.68 -12.98 16.28
CA GLN A 294 19.78 -13.37 15.20
C GLN A 294 20.51 -13.55 13.87
N LEU A 295 20.04 -14.50 13.06
CA LEU A 295 20.53 -14.77 11.71
C LEU A 295 19.42 -14.61 10.70
N ARG A 296 19.71 -13.94 9.56
CA ARG A 296 18.89 -13.90 8.37
C ARG A 296 19.59 -14.66 7.26
N ILE A 297 18.89 -15.57 6.60
CA ILE A 297 19.48 -16.36 5.52
C ILE A 297 18.47 -16.62 4.40
N ALA A 298 18.88 -16.33 3.17
CA ALA A 298 18.15 -16.67 1.96
C ALA A 298 19.10 -16.67 0.75
N GLU A 299 18.64 -17.19 -0.38
CA GLU A 299 19.27 -16.93 -1.65
C GLU A 299 18.90 -15.54 -2.23
N THR A 300 19.63 -15.08 -3.27
CA THR A 300 19.56 -13.70 -3.80
C THR A 300 18.14 -13.20 -3.99
N GLU A 301 17.24 -14.01 -4.58
CA GLU A 301 15.86 -13.63 -4.93
C GLU A 301 15.01 -13.28 -3.69
N LYS A 302 15.34 -13.84 -2.54
CA LYS A 302 14.57 -13.63 -1.29
C LYS A 302 15.39 -12.99 -0.16
N TYR A 303 16.61 -12.56 -0.46
CA TYR A 303 17.46 -11.94 0.56
C TYR A 303 16.90 -10.62 1.09
N ALA A 304 16.42 -9.73 0.22
CA ALA A 304 15.78 -8.48 0.63
C ALA A 304 14.53 -8.72 1.49
N HIS A 305 13.81 -9.82 1.26
CA HIS A 305 12.58 -10.15 2.00
C HIS A 305 12.89 -10.51 3.46
N VAL A 306 13.89 -11.36 3.72
CA VAL A 306 14.28 -11.71 5.10
C VAL A 306 15.12 -10.64 5.80
N THR A 307 15.59 -9.61 5.09
CA THR A 307 16.39 -8.50 5.63
C THR A 307 15.60 -7.19 5.63
N PHE A 308 15.60 -6.45 4.53
CA PHE A 308 14.99 -5.12 4.41
C PHE A 308 13.50 -5.10 4.77
N PHE A 309 12.67 -5.92 4.10
CA PHE A 309 11.23 -5.92 4.35
C PHE A 309 10.88 -6.45 5.74
N PHE A 310 11.49 -7.54 6.17
CA PHE A 310 11.29 -8.09 7.50
C PHE A 310 11.71 -7.11 8.62
N SER A 311 12.65 -6.22 8.33
CA SER A 311 13.15 -5.19 9.27
C SER A 311 12.40 -3.85 9.14
N GLY A 312 11.20 -3.84 8.52
CA GLY A 312 10.37 -2.64 8.42
C GLY A 312 10.88 -1.59 7.43
N GLY A 313 11.67 -1.99 6.43
CA GLY A 313 12.30 -1.07 5.48
C GLY A 313 13.69 -0.57 5.91
N ARG A 314 14.28 -1.21 6.92
CA ARG A 314 15.62 -0.87 7.42
C ARG A 314 16.71 -1.66 6.70
N GLU A 315 17.67 -0.96 6.10
CA GLU A 315 18.83 -1.57 5.43
C GLU A 315 19.88 -2.08 6.42
N LYS A 316 20.16 -1.29 7.45
CA LYS A 316 21.24 -1.59 8.41
C LYS A 316 20.83 -2.68 9.38
N GLU A 317 21.77 -3.62 9.65
CA GLU A 317 21.61 -4.69 10.63
C GLU A 317 21.29 -4.14 12.03
N PHE A 318 20.51 -4.88 12.80
CA PHE A 318 20.33 -4.64 14.23
C PHE A 318 21.55 -5.17 15.02
N PRO A 319 21.82 -4.63 16.22
CA PRO A 319 22.82 -5.23 17.09
C PRO A 319 22.57 -6.73 17.30
N GLY A 320 23.60 -7.56 17.06
CA GLY A 320 23.49 -9.01 17.17
C GLY A 320 22.87 -9.72 15.96
N GLU A 321 22.53 -8.99 14.88
CA GLU A 321 22.07 -9.55 13.61
C GLU A 321 23.25 -9.87 12.70
N GLU A 322 23.23 -11.06 12.13
CA GLU A 322 24.12 -11.49 11.07
C GLU A 322 23.30 -11.94 9.85
N ARG A 323 23.89 -11.84 8.67
CA ARG A 323 23.22 -12.13 7.39
C ARG A 323 24.06 -13.06 6.55
N ILE A 324 23.42 -14.06 5.95
CA ILE A 324 24.03 -14.97 4.96
C ILE A 324 23.25 -14.89 3.66
N LEU A 325 23.93 -14.46 2.61
CA LEU A 325 23.44 -14.49 1.25
C LEU A 325 24.03 -15.69 0.50
N VAL A 326 23.16 -16.53 -0.03
CA VAL A 326 23.54 -17.60 -0.94
C VAL A 326 23.19 -17.14 -2.38
N PRO A 327 24.15 -17.08 -3.32
CA PRO A 327 23.84 -16.64 -4.68
C PRO A 327 22.81 -17.56 -5.34
N SER A 328 21.77 -16.99 -5.98
CA SER A 328 20.85 -17.73 -6.83
C SER A 328 21.53 -18.17 -8.12
N PRO A 329 21.10 -19.27 -8.77
CA PRO A 329 21.69 -19.74 -10.01
C PRO A 329 21.48 -18.73 -11.14
N LYS A 330 22.49 -18.58 -12.00
CA LYS A 330 22.48 -17.68 -13.16
C LYS A 330 21.85 -18.36 -14.37
N VAL A 331 20.53 -18.60 -14.32
CA VAL A 331 19.74 -19.17 -15.41
C VAL A 331 18.74 -18.14 -15.94
N ALA A 332 18.27 -18.31 -17.18
CA ALA A 332 17.31 -17.38 -17.78
C ALA A 332 15.95 -17.40 -17.05
N THR A 333 15.49 -18.60 -16.72
CA THR A 333 14.26 -18.85 -15.95
C THR A 333 14.48 -20.01 -15.00
N TYR A 334 13.81 -20.05 -13.85
CA TYR A 334 14.08 -21.03 -12.79
C TYR A 334 13.48 -22.42 -13.03
N ASP A 335 12.65 -22.59 -14.06
CA ASP A 335 12.26 -23.93 -14.54
C ASP A 335 13.45 -24.73 -15.09
N LEU A 336 14.51 -24.06 -15.55
CA LEU A 336 15.75 -24.71 -16.00
C LEU A 336 16.58 -25.29 -14.84
N GLN A 337 16.41 -24.73 -13.63
CA GLN A 337 17.05 -25.21 -12.40
C GLN A 337 16.12 -25.06 -11.21
N PRO A 338 15.05 -25.92 -11.08
CA PRO A 338 14.02 -25.76 -10.05
C PRO A 338 14.50 -25.91 -8.60
N GLU A 339 15.61 -26.62 -8.38
CA GLU A 339 16.27 -26.69 -7.07
C GLU A 339 16.87 -25.36 -6.63
N MET A 340 17.08 -24.42 -7.55
CA MET A 340 17.68 -23.13 -7.31
C MET A 340 18.93 -23.27 -6.39
N SER A 341 19.02 -22.50 -5.31
CA SER A 341 20.10 -22.63 -4.33
C SER A 341 19.65 -23.23 -2.99
N ALA A 342 18.51 -23.95 -2.96
CA ALA A 342 17.94 -24.49 -1.73
C ALA A 342 18.90 -25.39 -0.95
N TYR A 343 19.66 -26.25 -1.63
CA TYR A 343 20.67 -27.10 -0.99
C TYR A 343 21.78 -26.29 -0.32
N GLY A 344 22.23 -25.22 -0.98
CA GLY A 344 23.24 -24.29 -0.44
C GLY A 344 22.73 -23.55 0.80
N VAL A 345 21.48 -23.09 0.78
CA VAL A 345 20.82 -22.45 1.93
C VAL A 345 20.66 -23.43 3.08
N ARG A 346 20.19 -24.66 2.81
CA ARG A 346 20.09 -25.76 3.78
C ARG A 346 21.43 -26.03 4.46
N ASP A 347 22.47 -26.25 3.68
CA ASP A 347 23.78 -26.61 4.21
C ASP A 347 24.41 -25.48 5.03
N ALA A 348 24.19 -24.23 4.61
CA ALA A 348 24.64 -23.05 5.37
C ALA A 348 23.92 -22.94 6.72
N VAL A 349 22.58 -23.05 6.75
CA VAL A 349 21.84 -22.92 8.01
C VAL A 349 22.10 -24.11 8.96
N ILE A 350 22.23 -25.34 8.46
CA ILE A 350 22.56 -26.51 9.29
C ILE A 350 23.93 -26.33 9.98
N ARG A 351 24.91 -25.78 9.26
CA ARG A 351 26.22 -25.44 9.83
C ARG A 351 26.12 -24.40 10.93
N GLU A 352 25.28 -23.37 10.75
CA GLU A 352 25.08 -22.32 11.76
C GLU A 352 24.30 -22.84 12.99
N LEU A 353 23.29 -23.69 12.79
CA LEU A 353 22.55 -24.36 13.88
C LEU A 353 23.50 -25.17 14.79
N GLY A 354 24.46 -25.87 14.19
CA GLY A 354 25.46 -26.64 14.95
C GLY A 354 26.36 -25.80 15.88
N LYS A 355 26.54 -24.51 15.56
CA LYS A 355 27.32 -23.57 16.40
C LYS A 355 26.58 -23.11 17.65
N LYS A 356 25.23 -23.23 17.68
CA LYS A 356 24.36 -22.75 18.78
C LYS A 356 24.60 -21.29 19.17
N LYS A 357 24.93 -20.47 18.15
CA LYS A 357 25.30 -19.07 18.34
C LYS A 357 24.10 -18.14 18.40
N TYR A 358 23.04 -18.47 17.68
CA TYR A 358 21.88 -17.60 17.49
C TYR A 358 20.69 -18.06 18.32
N ASP A 359 19.95 -17.08 18.85
CA ASP A 359 18.68 -17.30 19.55
C ASP A 359 17.52 -17.39 18.56
N PHE A 360 17.62 -16.69 17.42
CA PHE A 360 16.60 -16.65 16.37
C PHE A 360 17.24 -16.77 14.98
N ILE A 361 16.61 -17.54 14.10
CA ILE A 361 17.02 -17.69 12.70
C ILE A 361 15.77 -17.52 11.80
N CYS A 362 15.85 -16.58 10.86
CA CYS A 362 14.87 -16.43 9.80
C CYS A 362 15.48 -16.92 8.48
N LEU A 363 14.86 -17.93 7.88
CA LEU A 363 15.29 -18.56 6.64
C LEU A 363 14.14 -18.52 5.62
N ASN A 364 14.45 -18.23 4.35
CA ASN A 364 13.51 -18.36 3.25
C ASN A 364 14.07 -19.29 2.15
N PHE A 365 13.22 -20.19 1.64
CA PHE A 365 13.44 -20.97 0.42
C PHE A 365 12.61 -20.34 -0.70
N ALA A 366 13.26 -19.88 -1.77
CA ALA A 366 12.66 -19.12 -2.86
C ALA A 366 11.87 -19.98 -3.87
N ASN A 367 12.09 -21.28 -3.88
CA ASN A 367 11.73 -22.17 -4.96
C ASN A 367 10.23 -22.18 -5.31
N GLY A 368 9.35 -22.28 -4.31
CA GLY A 368 7.90 -22.37 -4.50
C GLY A 368 7.35 -21.17 -5.27
N ASP A 369 7.81 -19.98 -4.93
CA ASP A 369 7.41 -18.74 -5.57
C ASP A 369 8.08 -18.57 -6.95
N MET A 370 9.40 -18.57 -6.98
CA MET A 370 10.17 -18.24 -8.20
C MET A 370 9.94 -19.23 -9.34
N VAL A 371 9.86 -20.53 -9.04
CA VAL A 371 9.52 -21.56 -10.05
C VAL A 371 8.03 -21.54 -10.37
N GLY A 372 7.17 -21.24 -9.38
CA GLY A 372 5.72 -21.07 -9.57
C GLY A 372 5.38 -20.09 -10.68
N HIS A 373 6.08 -18.96 -10.72
CA HIS A 373 5.91 -17.94 -11.76
C HIS A 373 6.21 -18.40 -13.19
N THR A 374 6.93 -19.52 -13.37
CA THR A 374 7.22 -20.04 -14.70
C THR A 374 6.02 -20.77 -15.34
N GLY A 375 5.07 -21.25 -14.53
CA GLY A 375 3.94 -22.02 -15.00
C GLY A 375 4.28 -23.44 -15.51
N ILE A 376 5.53 -23.89 -15.35
CA ILE A 376 6.00 -25.20 -15.80
C ILE A 376 5.76 -26.23 -14.68
N TYR A 377 4.67 -26.98 -14.77
CA TYR A 377 4.18 -27.86 -13.70
C TYR A 377 5.23 -28.84 -13.17
N GLU A 378 5.96 -29.54 -14.06
CA GLU A 378 7.00 -30.49 -13.65
C GLU A 378 8.17 -29.81 -12.91
N ALA A 379 8.51 -28.59 -13.30
CA ALA A 379 9.50 -27.80 -12.60
C ALA A 379 8.99 -27.39 -11.20
N ILE A 380 7.73 -26.97 -11.08
CA ILE A 380 7.09 -26.63 -9.81
C ILE A 380 7.10 -27.85 -8.87
N LEU A 381 6.73 -29.04 -9.37
CA LEU A 381 6.79 -30.29 -8.57
C LEU A 381 8.20 -30.56 -8.07
N LYS A 382 9.22 -30.39 -8.92
CA LYS A 382 10.62 -30.58 -8.52
C LYS A 382 11.04 -29.57 -7.48
N ALA A 383 10.67 -28.27 -7.64
CA ALA A 383 10.92 -27.22 -6.69
C ALA A 383 10.34 -27.51 -5.30
N VAL A 384 9.05 -27.88 -5.25
CA VAL A 384 8.36 -28.21 -4.00
C VAL A 384 8.99 -29.44 -3.31
N ARG A 385 9.35 -30.48 -4.07
CA ARG A 385 10.04 -31.66 -3.53
C ARG A 385 11.42 -31.30 -2.95
N THR A 386 12.16 -30.41 -3.61
CA THR A 386 13.44 -29.92 -3.11
C THR A 386 13.28 -29.16 -1.79
N VAL A 387 12.28 -28.29 -1.70
CA VAL A 387 11.97 -27.56 -0.45
C VAL A 387 11.55 -28.53 0.66
N ASP A 388 10.69 -29.53 0.36
CA ASP A 388 10.29 -30.56 1.34
C ASP A 388 11.51 -31.31 1.90
N GLU A 389 12.46 -31.66 1.03
CA GLU A 389 13.71 -32.30 1.42
C GLU A 389 14.56 -31.40 2.31
N CYS A 390 14.85 -30.20 1.85
CA CYS A 390 15.72 -29.24 2.53
C CYS A 390 15.13 -28.79 3.88
N ALA A 391 13.84 -28.44 3.92
CA ALA A 391 13.15 -28.04 5.14
C ALA A 391 13.13 -29.18 6.16
N GLY A 392 12.88 -30.42 5.73
CA GLY A 392 12.94 -31.57 6.61
C GLY A 392 14.32 -31.81 7.25
N ASP A 393 15.39 -31.58 6.48
CA ASP A 393 16.76 -31.69 7.00
C ASP A 393 17.09 -30.55 7.99
N VAL A 394 16.64 -29.33 7.68
CA VAL A 394 16.78 -28.17 8.60
C VAL A 394 16.03 -28.42 9.90
N VAL A 395 14.78 -28.88 9.84
CA VAL A 395 13.99 -29.20 11.06
C VAL A 395 14.70 -30.25 11.92
N LYS A 396 15.22 -31.30 11.30
CA LYS A 396 15.97 -32.35 12.01
C LYS A 396 17.20 -31.78 12.69
N ALA A 397 17.99 -30.94 12.02
CA ALA A 397 19.16 -30.30 12.58
C ALA A 397 18.79 -29.30 13.68
N ALA A 398 17.76 -28.47 13.49
CA ALA A 398 17.29 -27.51 14.46
C ALA A 398 16.84 -28.17 15.76
N THR A 399 15.97 -29.18 15.67
CA THR A 399 15.46 -29.92 16.83
C THR A 399 16.57 -30.68 17.58
N ALA A 400 17.53 -31.23 16.86
CA ALA A 400 18.71 -31.88 17.47
C ALA A 400 19.59 -30.90 18.23
N ASN A 401 19.60 -29.61 17.86
CA ASN A 401 20.34 -28.54 18.51
C ASN A 401 19.51 -27.75 19.55
N GLY A 402 18.27 -28.18 19.82
CA GLY A 402 17.43 -27.59 20.87
C GLY A 402 16.59 -26.39 20.41
N TYR A 403 16.48 -26.15 19.12
CA TYR A 403 15.60 -25.12 18.57
C TYR A 403 14.17 -25.63 18.42
N GLU A 404 13.21 -24.76 18.63
CA GLU A 404 11.83 -24.88 18.17
C GLU A 404 11.70 -24.29 16.77
N VAL A 405 10.79 -24.78 15.94
CA VAL A 405 10.68 -24.35 14.55
C VAL A 405 9.24 -24.01 14.18
N ILE A 406 9.06 -22.87 13.52
CA ILE A 406 7.83 -22.50 12.82
C ILE A 406 8.10 -22.57 11.31
N ILE A 407 7.24 -23.29 10.58
CA ILE A 407 7.26 -23.34 9.10
C ILE A 407 5.98 -22.69 8.61
N ILE A 408 6.12 -21.69 7.75
CA ILE A 408 5.02 -20.96 7.08
C ILE A 408 5.38 -20.68 5.62
N SER A 409 4.40 -20.20 4.86
CA SER A 409 4.64 -19.44 3.63
C SER A 409 4.21 -17.98 3.84
N ASP A 410 4.81 -17.08 3.10
CA ASP A 410 4.49 -15.65 3.12
C ASP A 410 3.30 -15.28 2.23
N HIS A 411 2.99 -16.13 1.23
CA HIS A 411 1.80 -16.11 0.37
C HIS A 411 1.64 -17.45 -0.34
N GLY A 412 0.53 -17.65 -1.03
CA GLY A 412 0.31 -18.81 -1.91
C GLY A 412 0.82 -18.56 -3.34
N ASN A 413 1.34 -19.59 -3.99
CA ASN A 413 1.74 -19.61 -5.40
C ASN A 413 1.71 -21.04 -5.96
N ALA A 414 2.69 -21.90 -5.61
CA ALA A 414 2.83 -23.26 -6.12
C ALA A 414 1.67 -24.21 -5.70
N ASP A 415 0.84 -23.81 -4.75
CA ASP A 415 -0.37 -24.51 -4.33
C ASP A 415 -1.49 -24.44 -5.37
N TYR A 416 -1.42 -23.52 -6.32
CA TYR A 416 -2.39 -23.32 -7.40
C TYR A 416 -1.69 -23.12 -8.74
N ALA A 417 -1.10 -24.20 -9.26
CA ALA A 417 -0.25 -24.18 -10.47
C ALA A 417 -1.02 -24.32 -11.79
N ILE A 418 -2.28 -24.77 -11.76
CA ILE A 418 -3.11 -25.00 -12.95
C ILE A 418 -4.48 -24.38 -12.73
N ASN A 419 -4.91 -23.54 -13.67
CA ASN A 419 -6.23 -22.92 -13.70
C ASN A 419 -7.34 -23.94 -14.01
N HIS A 420 -8.60 -23.61 -13.73
CA HIS A 420 -9.76 -24.47 -14.02
C HIS A 420 -9.92 -24.86 -15.49
N ASP A 421 -9.42 -24.04 -16.41
CA ASP A 421 -9.42 -24.31 -17.85
C ASP A 421 -8.24 -25.16 -18.31
N GLY A 422 -7.38 -25.60 -17.39
CA GLY A 422 -6.19 -26.40 -17.68
C GLY A 422 -4.96 -25.58 -18.08
N SER A 423 -5.05 -24.26 -18.17
CA SER A 423 -3.90 -23.39 -18.44
C SER A 423 -2.98 -23.26 -17.23
N PRO A 424 -1.67 -23.03 -17.42
CA PRO A 424 -0.77 -22.74 -16.31
C PRO A 424 -1.20 -21.48 -15.54
N ASN A 425 -1.18 -21.54 -14.20
CA ASN A 425 -1.24 -20.35 -13.37
C ASN A 425 0.17 -19.89 -13.01
N THR A 426 0.47 -18.64 -13.27
CA THR A 426 1.76 -18.00 -12.96
C THR A 426 1.63 -16.92 -11.88
N ALA A 427 0.41 -16.65 -11.42
CA ALA A 427 0.11 -15.66 -10.39
C ALA A 427 0.13 -16.30 -8.99
N HIS A 428 0.18 -15.45 -7.96
CA HIS A 428 -0.05 -15.90 -6.59
C HIS A 428 -1.48 -16.40 -6.41
N SER A 429 -1.76 -17.08 -5.29
CA SER A 429 -3.10 -17.54 -4.94
C SER A 429 -3.66 -16.75 -3.74
N LEU A 430 -4.98 -16.79 -3.57
CA LEU A 430 -5.67 -16.27 -2.39
C LEU A 430 -5.79 -17.33 -1.27
N ASN A 431 -5.25 -18.53 -1.48
CA ASN A 431 -5.37 -19.62 -0.53
C ASN A 431 -4.64 -19.31 0.78
N PRO A 432 -5.21 -19.72 1.92
CA PRO A 432 -4.47 -19.70 3.18
C PRO A 432 -3.23 -20.58 3.09
N VAL A 433 -2.16 -20.16 3.76
CA VAL A 433 -0.90 -20.90 3.77
C VAL A 433 -0.78 -21.77 5.02
N PRO A 434 -0.03 -22.90 4.97
CA PRO A 434 0.16 -23.75 6.12
C PRO A 434 1.02 -23.11 7.21
N LEU A 435 0.71 -23.45 8.46
CA LEU A 435 1.50 -23.15 9.64
C LEU A 435 1.78 -24.46 10.38
N TYR A 436 3.06 -24.79 10.57
CA TYR A 436 3.51 -25.93 11.38
C TYR A 436 4.33 -25.45 12.54
N LEU A 437 4.03 -25.94 13.75
CA LEU A 437 4.77 -25.64 14.98
C LEU A 437 5.48 -26.86 15.51
N ILE A 438 6.79 -26.92 15.34
CA ILE A 438 7.62 -28.01 15.82
C ILE A 438 8.19 -27.60 17.18
N SER A 439 7.51 -27.99 18.25
CA SER A 439 7.81 -27.65 19.62
C SER A 439 7.54 -28.81 20.56
N LYS A 440 8.33 -28.93 21.62
CA LYS A 440 8.08 -29.81 22.77
C LYS A 440 7.22 -29.14 23.83
N ARG A 441 7.23 -27.81 23.89
CA ARG A 441 6.54 -27.00 24.92
C ARG A 441 5.07 -26.78 24.54
N PHE A 442 4.83 -26.39 23.30
CA PHE A 442 3.51 -25.99 22.82
C PHE A 442 2.85 -27.16 22.09
N LYS A 443 1.61 -27.49 22.47
CA LYS A 443 0.85 -28.67 21.98
C LYS A 443 -0.28 -28.31 21.02
N SER A 444 -0.51 -27.01 20.82
CA SER A 444 -1.53 -26.50 19.88
C SER A 444 -1.05 -25.22 19.24
N VAL A 445 -1.56 -24.90 18.07
CA VAL A 445 -1.37 -23.63 17.37
C VAL A 445 -2.67 -23.24 16.70
N ARG A 446 -3.07 -21.97 16.85
CA ARG A 446 -4.31 -21.43 16.27
C ARG A 446 -4.08 -20.93 14.85
N ALA A 447 -5.16 -20.85 14.08
CA ALA A 447 -5.16 -20.11 12.83
C ALA A 447 -5.07 -18.60 13.10
N GLY A 448 -4.50 -17.88 12.13
CA GLY A 448 -4.33 -16.43 12.23
C GLY A 448 -3.90 -15.79 10.91
N ILE A 449 -3.14 -14.72 11.01
CA ILE A 449 -2.61 -13.93 9.92
C ILE A 449 -1.08 -13.81 10.03
N LEU A 450 -0.40 -13.31 9.01
CA LEU A 450 1.07 -13.16 9.05
C LEU A 450 1.56 -12.23 10.17
N ALA A 451 0.78 -11.23 10.52
CA ALA A 451 1.08 -10.31 11.63
C ALA A 451 1.14 -10.99 13.01
N ASP A 452 0.58 -12.18 13.15
CA ASP A 452 0.57 -12.95 14.41
C ASP A 452 1.87 -13.73 14.64
N VAL A 453 2.73 -13.83 13.62
CA VAL A 453 3.95 -14.66 13.68
C VAL A 453 5.00 -14.08 14.65
N ALA A 454 5.30 -12.77 14.58
CA ALA A 454 6.26 -12.16 15.50
C ALA A 454 5.80 -12.21 16.97
N PRO A 455 4.55 -11.87 17.34
CA PRO A 455 4.04 -12.07 18.69
C PRO A 455 4.14 -13.52 19.16
N THR A 456 3.91 -14.49 18.27
CA THR A 456 4.06 -15.92 18.58
C THR A 456 5.51 -16.27 18.88
N ILE A 457 6.47 -15.81 18.07
CA ILE A 457 7.90 -16.01 18.28
C ILE A 457 8.36 -15.40 19.62
N LEU A 458 7.96 -14.15 19.90
CA LEU A 458 8.30 -13.49 21.17
C LEU A 458 7.74 -14.25 22.37
N THR A 459 6.49 -14.73 22.30
CA THR A 459 5.89 -15.58 23.32
C THR A 459 6.68 -16.88 23.52
N MET A 460 7.09 -17.54 22.44
CA MET A 460 7.91 -18.76 22.51
C MET A 460 9.31 -18.50 23.09
N MET A 461 9.83 -17.29 22.96
CA MET A 461 11.12 -16.88 23.49
C MET A 461 11.05 -16.28 24.91
N ASP A 462 9.85 -16.24 25.50
CA ASP A 462 9.59 -15.62 26.81
C ASP A 462 9.98 -14.13 26.84
N ILE A 463 9.78 -13.42 25.71
CA ILE A 463 10.03 -11.98 25.55
C ILE A 463 8.67 -11.26 25.50
N PRO A 464 8.49 -10.15 26.24
CA PRO A 464 7.26 -9.38 26.19
C PRO A 464 6.96 -8.85 24.78
N VAL A 465 5.71 -9.00 24.34
CA VAL A 465 5.24 -8.44 23.08
C VAL A 465 4.99 -6.94 23.26
N PRO A 466 5.62 -6.07 22.48
CA PRO A 466 5.44 -4.63 22.62
C PRO A 466 4.04 -4.19 22.13
N PRO A 467 3.50 -3.06 22.64
CA PRO A 467 2.16 -2.60 22.30
C PRO A 467 1.97 -2.21 20.82
N GLU A 468 3.06 -1.91 20.12
CA GLU A 468 3.05 -1.62 18.67
C GLU A 468 2.72 -2.87 17.83
N MET A 469 3.01 -4.05 18.33
CA MET A 469 2.62 -5.32 17.70
C MET A 469 1.17 -5.65 18.08
N THR A 470 0.25 -5.41 17.15
CA THR A 470 -1.18 -5.66 17.34
C THR A 470 -1.61 -7.07 16.99
N GLY A 471 -0.72 -7.86 16.40
CA GLY A 471 -0.90 -9.30 16.16
C GLY A 471 -1.03 -10.06 17.49
N LYS A 472 -1.56 -11.27 17.43
CA LYS A 472 -1.85 -12.10 18.59
C LYS A 472 -0.97 -13.35 18.58
N SER A 473 -0.40 -13.73 19.72
CA SER A 473 0.28 -15.03 19.82
C SER A 473 -0.68 -16.16 19.46
N LEU A 474 -0.22 -17.11 18.66
CA LEU A 474 -1.01 -18.26 18.20
C LEU A 474 -0.83 -19.51 19.10
N VAL A 475 0.06 -19.45 20.08
CA VAL A 475 0.32 -20.50 21.07
C VAL A 475 -0.23 -20.16 22.44
#